data_cd2887abe5961bb1ef67130280dfea42
#
_entry.id   cd2887abe5961bb1ef67130280dfea42
#
_cell.length_a   1.000
_cell.length_b   1.000
_cell.length_c   1.000
_cell.angle_alpha   90.00
_cell.angle_beta   90.00
_cell.angle_gamma   90.00
#
_symmetry.space_group_name_H-M   'P 1'
#
loop_
_entity.id
_entity.type
_entity.pdbx_description
1 polymer ?
#
loop_
_entity_poly.entity_id
_entity_poly.type
_entity_poly.pdbx_seq_one_letter_code
_entity_poly.pdbx_strand_id
1 'polypeptide(L)'
;MTIAVIGAGASGMMAALTAAETPENEILLFERQARVGRKLAVTGNGRCNLTNTGAAPENYHGTQPEFAARTLAAFPPAAALDWFAAHGLLTVTEPGGRVYPLSNAANSVVDVLRFALAQPNITLHTGDAVTAVRRQGRSFVVETEGGQFPAERVIIACGGIAGAKAGGVRDGYTLLQSLGHRRTALHPALVQLTTEPTYPRALKGVRADARVTLTQGRKVLARSAGEVQFTEKGVSGPAIFEISRAASCGGEGQSVTLDLLREHGAPEFLAFLQTRRKLAPALPCEEVLTGTVHNRVGKMLLRYADIPCARPLGDVTDSELKALVRAAKGFVLPVRGTEGFESAQVTAGGICTDEFDPVTMESHLVPGLYACGEVLDIDGDCGGYNLQWAWSSGFVAGKLGKI
;
A
#
# COMPACT_ATOMS: atom_id res chain seq x y z
N MET A 1 -29.18 3.08 -20.10
CA MET A 1 -29.10 1.93 -19.15
C MET A 1 -28.95 2.46 -17.74
N THR A 2 -29.59 1.82 -16.75
CA THR A 2 -29.36 2.13 -15.34
C THR A 2 -28.20 1.29 -14.82
N ILE A 3 -27.18 1.93 -14.27
CA ILE A 3 -25.92 1.31 -13.79
C ILE A 3 -25.73 1.66 -12.32
N ALA A 4 -25.65 0.65 -11.47
CA ALA A 4 -25.36 0.84 -10.06
C ALA A 4 -23.85 0.65 -9.81
N VAL A 5 -23.20 1.66 -9.23
CA VAL A 5 -21.79 1.60 -8.80
C VAL A 5 -21.77 1.59 -7.27
N ILE A 6 -21.20 0.57 -6.67
CA ILE A 6 -21.20 0.35 -5.22
C ILE A 6 -19.84 0.65 -4.63
N GLY A 7 -19.74 1.75 -3.90
CA GLY A 7 -18.53 2.32 -3.33
C GLY A 7 -18.03 3.54 -4.10
N ALA A 8 -18.04 4.72 -3.47
CA ALA A 8 -17.51 5.96 -4.04
C ALA A 8 -16.07 6.25 -3.54
N GLY A 9 -15.23 5.23 -3.57
CA GLY A 9 -13.77 5.33 -3.47
C GLY A 9 -13.13 5.71 -4.79
N ALA A 10 -11.81 5.59 -4.89
CA ALA A 10 -11.04 5.93 -6.09
C ALA A 10 -11.56 5.20 -7.35
N SER A 11 -11.64 3.86 -7.31
CA SER A 11 -12.09 3.06 -8.46
C SER A 11 -13.55 3.27 -8.80
N GLY A 12 -14.43 3.40 -7.78
CA GLY A 12 -15.86 3.58 -8.03
C GLY A 12 -16.21 4.96 -8.61
N MET A 13 -15.56 6.02 -8.15
CA MET A 13 -15.74 7.35 -8.75
C MET A 13 -15.26 7.37 -10.21
N MET A 14 -14.11 6.77 -10.50
CA MET A 14 -13.61 6.65 -11.88
C MET A 14 -14.57 5.82 -12.74
N ALA A 15 -15.08 4.69 -12.22
CA ALA A 15 -16.03 3.86 -12.95
C ALA A 15 -17.36 4.60 -13.25
N ALA A 16 -17.89 5.32 -12.26
CA ALA A 16 -19.10 6.11 -12.42
C ALA A 16 -18.93 7.23 -13.47
N LEU A 17 -17.80 7.96 -13.41
CA LEU A 17 -17.48 9.02 -14.37
C LEU A 17 -17.32 8.49 -15.78
N THR A 18 -16.62 7.37 -15.94
CA THR A 18 -16.43 6.73 -17.25
C THR A 18 -17.77 6.22 -17.82
N ALA A 19 -18.62 5.60 -16.99
CA ALA A 19 -19.92 5.12 -17.42
C ALA A 19 -20.87 6.27 -17.82
N ALA A 20 -20.73 7.44 -17.18
CA ALA A 20 -21.51 8.64 -17.45
C ALA A 20 -21.10 9.37 -18.75
N GLU A 21 -19.95 9.05 -19.36
CA GLU A 21 -19.55 9.55 -20.69
C GLU A 21 -20.58 9.19 -21.78
N THR A 22 -21.38 8.14 -21.58
CA THR A 22 -22.52 7.81 -22.43
C THR A 22 -23.76 8.49 -21.85
N PRO A 23 -24.29 9.56 -22.49
CA PRO A 23 -25.35 10.38 -21.89
C PRO A 23 -26.66 9.62 -21.56
N GLU A 24 -26.94 8.54 -22.30
CA GLU A 24 -28.11 7.69 -22.11
C GLU A 24 -27.99 6.74 -20.89
N ASN A 25 -26.84 6.71 -20.26
CA ASN A 25 -26.67 5.96 -19.04
C ASN A 25 -27.14 6.79 -17.83
N GLU A 26 -27.86 6.17 -16.95
CA GLU A 26 -28.21 6.68 -15.61
C GLU A 26 -27.35 5.96 -14.57
N ILE A 27 -26.56 6.69 -13.81
CA ILE A 27 -25.60 6.16 -12.85
C ILE A 27 -26.14 6.37 -11.44
N LEU A 28 -26.30 5.28 -10.71
CA LEU A 28 -26.61 5.28 -9.28
C LEU A 28 -25.31 4.96 -8.54
N LEU A 29 -24.68 5.96 -7.92
CA LEU A 29 -23.43 5.79 -7.18
C LEU A 29 -23.72 5.73 -5.67
N PHE A 30 -23.46 4.58 -5.04
CA PHE A 30 -23.72 4.34 -3.62
C PHE A 30 -22.45 4.46 -2.79
N GLU A 31 -22.52 5.20 -1.69
CA GLU A 31 -21.44 5.33 -0.70
C GLU A 31 -22.03 5.19 0.71
N ARG A 32 -21.52 4.24 1.49
CA ARG A 32 -21.95 4.02 2.87
C ARG A 32 -21.61 5.15 3.83
N GLN A 33 -20.55 5.90 3.53
CA GLN A 33 -20.12 7.04 4.33
C GLN A 33 -20.89 8.31 3.90
N ALA A 34 -20.95 9.30 4.80
CA ALA A 34 -21.56 10.59 4.50
C ALA A 34 -20.79 11.40 3.43
N ARG A 35 -19.57 10.99 3.06
CA ARG A 35 -18.73 11.67 2.07
C ARG A 35 -17.98 10.65 1.24
N VAL A 36 -17.84 10.95 -0.07
CA VAL A 36 -17.04 10.16 -1.01
C VAL A 36 -15.54 10.27 -0.73
N GLY A 37 -14.76 9.30 -1.20
CA GLY A 37 -13.29 9.38 -1.23
C GLY A 37 -12.60 9.37 0.15
N ARG A 38 -13.24 8.89 1.22
CA ARG A 38 -12.70 8.98 2.58
C ARG A 38 -11.31 8.30 2.72
N LYS A 39 -11.12 7.10 2.14
CA LYS A 39 -9.82 6.44 2.15
C LYS A 39 -8.80 7.20 1.28
N LEU A 40 -9.23 7.72 0.14
CA LEU A 40 -8.40 8.51 -0.77
C LEU A 40 -7.81 9.76 -0.07
N ALA A 41 -8.62 10.46 0.75
CA ALA A 41 -8.21 11.66 1.48
C ALA A 41 -7.06 11.44 2.49
N VAL A 42 -6.80 10.20 2.92
CA VAL A 42 -5.72 9.89 3.88
C VAL A 42 -4.51 9.21 3.23
N THR A 43 -4.57 8.90 1.92
CA THR A 43 -3.46 8.27 1.20
C THR A 43 -2.23 9.18 1.13
N GLY A 44 -1.04 8.59 1.04
CA GLY A 44 0.21 9.33 0.97
C GLY A 44 0.43 10.30 2.15
N ASN A 45 0.01 9.93 3.37
CA ASN A 45 0.02 10.80 4.56
C ASN A 45 -0.76 12.11 4.35
N GLY A 46 -1.91 12.06 3.68
CA GLY A 46 -2.75 13.20 3.37
C GLY A 46 -2.33 14.00 2.12
N ARG A 47 -1.31 13.53 1.39
CA ARG A 47 -0.83 14.15 0.14
C ARG A 47 -1.44 13.53 -1.11
N CYS A 48 -1.94 12.29 -1.06
CA CYS A 48 -2.35 11.43 -2.18
C CYS A 48 -1.22 11.14 -3.18
N ASN A 49 -0.55 10.00 -3.03
CA ASN A 49 0.35 9.50 -4.07
C ASN A 49 -0.50 8.97 -5.25
N LEU A 50 -0.87 9.88 -6.17
CA LEU A 50 -1.90 9.73 -7.20
C LEU A 50 -1.62 8.56 -8.14
N THR A 51 -0.37 8.41 -8.55
CA THR A 51 0.12 7.34 -9.43
C THR A 51 1.64 7.23 -9.33
N ASN A 52 2.21 6.30 -10.09
CA ASN A 52 3.64 6.23 -10.35
C ASN A 52 3.87 6.19 -11.86
N THR A 53 4.74 7.07 -12.37
CA THR A 53 5.07 7.12 -13.82
C THR A 53 5.71 5.84 -14.33
N GLY A 54 6.31 5.05 -13.44
CA GLY A 54 6.91 3.75 -13.73
C GLY A 54 6.00 2.56 -13.45
N ALA A 55 4.68 2.78 -13.25
CA ALA A 55 3.78 1.66 -12.99
C ALA A 55 3.71 0.69 -14.17
N ALA A 56 4.10 -0.55 -13.92
CA ALA A 56 4.16 -1.64 -14.87
C ALA A 56 3.65 -2.92 -14.22
N PRO A 57 3.27 -3.96 -15.00
CA PRO A 57 2.68 -5.18 -14.45
C PRO A 57 3.49 -5.83 -13.32
N GLU A 58 4.82 -5.71 -13.35
CA GLU A 58 5.75 -6.28 -12.38
C GLU A 58 5.61 -5.68 -10.97
N ASN A 59 4.96 -4.52 -10.85
CA ASN A 59 4.70 -3.87 -9.57
C ASN A 59 3.42 -4.35 -8.89
N TYR A 60 2.70 -5.30 -9.51
CA TYR A 60 1.43 -5.79 -9.00
C TYR A 60 1.53 -7.26 -8.58
N HIS A 61 0.76 -7.60 -7.57
CA HIS A 61 0.77 -8.90 -6.91
C HIS A 61 -0.67 -9.41 -6.79
N GLY A 62 -0.80 -10.71 -6.59
CA GLY A 62 -2.05 -11.44 -6.45
C GLY A 62 -1.82 -12.89 -6.81
N THR A 63 -2.87 -13.67 -6.91
CA THR A 63 -2.79 -15.07 -7.42
C THR A 63 -2.50 -15.09 -8.91
N GLN A 64 -3.02 -14.08 -9.65
CA GLN A 64 -2.81 -13.89 -11.10
C GLN A 64 -2.43 -12.44 -11.38
N PRO A 65 -1.19 -12.01 -11.08
CA PRO A 65 -0.79 -10.61 -11.21
C PRO A 65 -0.80 -10.12 -12.67
N GLU A 66 -0.67 -11.02 -13.66
CA GLU A 66 -0.79 -10.73 -15.09
C GLU A 66 -2.17 -10.17 -15.48
N PHE A 67 -3.21 -10.41 -14.68
CA PHE A 67 -4.52 -9.81 -14.85
C PHE A 67 -4.46 -8.27 -14.95
N ALA A 68 -3.58 -7.64 -14.18
CA ALA A 68 -3.42 -6.19 -14.17
C ALA A 68 -2.88 -5.63 -15.50
N ALA A 69 -2.12 -6.41 -16.28
CA ALA A 69 -1.40 -5.93 -17.46
C ALA A 69 -2.32 -5.32 -18.53
N ARG A 70 -3.44 -6.00 -18.83
CA ARG A 70 -4.42 -5.53 -19.83
C ARG A 70 -5.12 -4.25 -19.38
N THR A 71 -5.52 -4.21 -18.13
CA THR A 71 -6.21 -3.07 -17.51
C THR A 71 -5.29 -1.84 -17.46
N LEU A 72 -4.03 -2.01 -17.08
CA LEU A 72 -3.04 -0.93 -17.06
C LEU A 72 -2.72 -0.40 -18.46
N ALA A 73 -2.69 -1.29 -19.46
CA ALA A 73 -2.47 -0.88 -20.84
C ALA A 73 -3.65 -0.04 -21.40
N ALA A 74 -4.88 -0.34 -20.98
CA ALA A 74 -6.07 0.41 -21.39
C ALA A 74 -6.15 1.82 -20.78
N PHE A 75 -5.65 2.00 -19.54
CA PHE A 75 -5.60 3.29 -18.86
C PHE A 75 -4.28 3.43 -18.07
N PRO A 76 -3.16 3.73 -18.76
CA PRO A 76 -1.83 3.83 -18.14
C PRO A 76 -1.67 5.11 -17.30
N PRO A 77 -0.57 5.24 -16.53
CA PRO A 77 -0.29 6.44 -15.72
C PRO A 77 -0.41 7.75 -16.48
N ALA A 78 0.08 7.81 -17.73
CA ALA A 78 -0.02 9.02 -18.56
C ALA A 78 -1.48 9.40 -18.80
N ALA A 79 -2.34 8.44 -19.18
CA ALA A 79 -3.78 8.69 -19.39
C ALA A 79 -4.47 9.14 -18.09
N ALA A 80 -4.10 8.58 -16.94
CA ALA A 80 -4.62 9.03 -15.66
C ALA A 80 -4.22 10.49 -15.37
N LEU A 81 -2.97 10.86 -15.62
CA LEU A 81 -2.49 12.24 -15.43
C LEU A 81 -3.19 13.21 -16.36
N ASP A 82 -3.36 12.86 -17.64
CA ASP A 82 -4.10 13.66 -18.63
C ASP A 82 -5.56 13.85 -18.20
N TRP A 83 -6.19 12.76 -17.72
CA TRP A 83 -7.56 12.83 -17.22
C TRP A 83 -7.69 13.80 -16.05
N PHE A 84 -6.80 13.69 -15.04
CA PHE A 84 -6.81 14.59 -13.89
C PHE A 84 -6.48 16.04 -14.27
N ALA A 85 -5.56 16.26 -15.20
CA ALA A 85 -5.22 17.59 -15.70
C ALA A 85 -6.41 18.24 -16.41
N ALA A 86 -7.15 17.49 -17.24
CA ALA A 86 -8.35 17.95 -17.90
C ALA A 86 -9.47 18.35 -16.92
N HIS A 87 -9.46 17.77 -15.70
CA HIS A 87 -10.39 18.08 -14.62
C HIS A 87 -9.83 19.11 -13.61
N GLY A 88 -8.73 19.79 -13.94
CA GLY A 88 -8.19 20.90 -13.15
C GLY A 88 -7.20 20.52 -12.05
N LEU A 89 -6.66 19.29 -12.05
CA LEU A 89 -5.64 18.85 -11.10
C LEU A 89 -4.23 18.90 -11.72
N LEU A 90 -3.42 19.86 -11.32
CA LEU A 90 -1.99 19.87 -11.65
C LEU A 90 -1.21 18.95 -10.70
N THR A 91 -0.18 18.32 -11.20
CA THR A 91 0.63 17.33 -10.47
C THR A 91 2.13 17.64 -10.50
N VAL A 92 2.86 17.04 -9.57
CA VAL A 92 4.33 17.05 -9.52
C VAL A 92 4.84 15.61 -9.38
N THR A 93 5.88 15.29 -10.15
CA THR A 93 6.56 13.98 -10.05
C THR A 93 7.80 14.12 -9.18
N GLU A 94 7.87 13.31 -8.13
CA GLU A 94 9.01 13.21 -7.22
C GLU A 94 9.96 12.06 -7.65
N PRO A 95 11.18 11.99 -7.09
CA PRO A 95 12.11 10.90 -7.35
C PRO A 95 11.47 9.52 -7.13
N GLY A 96 11.77 8.57 -8.01
CA GLY A 96 11.17 7.24 -8.01
C GLY A 96 9.80 7.19 -8.69
N GLY A 97 9.43 8.22 -9.47
CA GLY A 97 8.22 8.23 -10.29
C GLY A 97 6.91 8.49 -9.52
N ARG A 98 6.98 8.79 -8.24
CA ARG A 98 5.80 9.09 -7.40
C ARG A 98 5.18 10.41 -7.79
N VAL A 99 3.88 10.41 -8.04
CA VAL A 99 3.15 11.62 -8.47
C VAL A 99 2.18 12.09 -7.40
N TYR A 100 2.24 13.37 -7.10
CA TYR A 100 1.37 14.02 -6.12
C TYR A 100 0.63 15.21 -6.75
N PRO A 101 -0.55 15.60 -6.23
CA PRO A 101 -1.15 16.89 -6.62
C PRO A 101 -0.20 18.04 -6.26
N LEU A 102 -0.10 19.03 -7.13
CA LEU A 102 0.75 20.21 -6.91
C LEU A 102 0.38 20.96 -5.62
N SER A 103 -0.90 20.92 -5.23
CA SER A 103 -1.40 21.43 -3.96
C SER A 103 -0.87 20.69 -2.73
N ASN A 104 -0.22 19.54 -2.92
CA ASN A 104 0.28 18.66 -1.86
C ASN A 104 -0.80 18.21 -0.85
N ALA A 105 -2.06 18.14 -1.29
CA ALA A 105 -3.22 17.82 -0.46
C ALA A 105 -4.13 16.78 -1.13
N ALA A 106 -4.35 15.64 -0.46
CA ALA A 106 -5.23 14.58 -0.96
C ALA A 106 -6.68 15.05 -1.17
N ASN A 107 -7.14 16.00 -0.37
CA ASN A 107 -8.48 16.57 -0.53
C ASN A 107 -8.68 17.25 -1.90
N SER A 108 -7.63 17.82 -2.52
CA SER A 108 -7.74 18.39 -3.86
C SER A 108 -8.13 17.32 -4.90
N VAL A 109 -7.61 16.10 -4.76
CA VAL A 109 -7.98 14.98 -5.63
C VAL A 109 -9.43 14.56 -5.40
N VAL A 110 -9.86 14.47 -4.14
CA VAL A 110 -11.24 14.15 -3.77
C VAL A 110 -12.20 15.20 -4.30
N ASP A 111 -11.87 16.48 -4.17
CA ASP A 111 -12.73 17.59 -4.62
C ASP A 111 -12.85 17.63 -6.16
N VAL A 112 -11.75 17.42 -6.89
CA VAL A 112 -11.80 17.32 -8.36
C VAL A 112 -12.73 16.19 -8.81
N LEU A 113 -12.62 15.00 -8.22
CA LEU A 113 -13.53 13.89 -8.52
C LEU A 113 -14.98 14.22 -8.13
N ARG A 114 -15.20 14.82 -6.96
CA ARG A 114 -16.53 15.22 -6.49
C ARG A 114 -17.19 16.26 -7.41
N PHE A 115 -16.42 17.22 -7.91
CA PHE A 115 -16.93 18.21 -8.89
C PHE A 115 -17.26 17.52 -10.21
N ALA A 116 -16.43 16.59 -10.67
CA ALA A 116 -16.68 15.84 -11.89
C ALA A 116 -17.96 14.97 -11.80
N LEU A 117 -18.30 14.46 -10.59
CA LEU A 117 -19.53 13.70 -10.35
C LEU A 117 -20.81 14.55 -10.40
N ALA A 118 -20.72 15.87 -10.38
CA ALA A 118 -21.88 16.76 -10.45
C ALA A 118 -22.41 16.84 -11.90
N GLN A 119 -22.91 15.72 -12.42
CA GLN A 119 -23.48 15.55 -13.75
C GLN A 119 -24.95 15.15 -13.65
N PRO A 120 -25.80 15.54 -14.62
CA PRO A 120 -27.24 15.31 -14.56
C PRO A 120 -27.63 13.83 -14.60
N ASN A 121 -26.77 12.97 -15.16
CA ASN A 121 -26.99 11.52 -15.28
C ASN A 121 -26.32 10.71 -14.18
N ILE A 122 -25.77 11.36 -13.12
CA ILE A 122 -25.22 10.70 -11.95
C ILE A 122 -26.04 11.07 -10.71
N THR A 123 -26.63 10.07 -10.06
CA THR A 123 -27.29 10.21 -8.75
C THR A 123 -26.39 9.63 -7.67
N LEU A 124 -25.93 10.47 -6.74
CA LEU A 124 -25.07 10.08 -5.65
C LEU A 124 -25.86 9.83 -4.36
N HIS A 125 -25.83 8.59 -3.87
CA HIS A 125 -26.40 8.14 -2.59
C HIS A 125 -25.30 8.02 -1.54
N THR A 126 -25.17 9.01 -0.65
CA THR A 126 -24.22 8.98 0.48
C THR A 126 -24.91 8.65 1.79
N GLY A 127 -24.20 8.00 2.72
CA GLY A 127 -24.80 7.50 3.97
C GLY A 127 -25.74 6.32 3.75
N ASP A 128 -25.66 5.68 2.58
CA ASP A 128 -26.57 4.61 2.16
C ASP A 128 -25.77 3.35 1.80
N ALA A 129 -25.66 2.44 2.75
CA ALA A 129 -24.90 1.21 2.61
C ALA A 129 -25.69 0.18 1.80
N VAL A 130 -25.10 -0.32 0.71
CA VAL A 130 -25.67 -1.47 -0.01
C VAL A 130 -25.48 -2.73 0.83
N THR A 131 -26.59 -3.39 1.13
CA THR A 131 -26.65 -4.60 1.95
C THR A 131 -26.77 -5.89 1.14
N ALA A 132 -27.36 -5.82 -0.06
CA ALA A 132 -27.46 -6.94 -0.99
C ALA A 132 -27.49 -6.50 -2.46
N VAL A 133 -27.05 -7.38 -3.33
CA VAL A 133 -27.25 -7.31 -4.78
C VAL A 133 -27.87 -8.63 -5.21
N ARG A 134 -29.07 -8.57 -5.77
CA ARG A 134 -29.81 -9.75 -6.22
C ARG A 134 -29.97 -9.72 -7.72
N ARG A 135 -29.65 -10.84 -8.37
CA ARG A 135 -29.94 -11.01 -9.80
C ARG A 135 -31.43 -11.25 -10.03
N GLN A 136 -32.02 -10.51 -10.97
CA GLN A 136 -33.42 -10.67 -11.39
C GLN A 136 -33.49 -10.80 -12.91
N GLY A 137 -33.44 -12.04 -13.41
CA GLY A 137 -33.33 -12.31 -14.84
C GLY A 137 -32.01 -11.82 -15.43
N ARG A 138 -32.08 -10.80 -16.30
CA ARG A 138 -30.91 -10.15 -16.90
C ARG A 138 -30.52 -8.84 -16.21
N SER A 139 -31.26 -8.44 -15.17
CA SER A 139 -31.07 -7.22 -14.40
C SER A 139 -30.72 -7.54 -12.96
N PHE A 140 -30.54 -6.51 -12.15
CA PHE A 140 -30.22 -6.61 -10.73
C PHE A 140 -31.17 -5.72 -9.91
N VAL A 141 -31.31 -6.05 -8.64
CA VAL A 141 -31.89 -5.20 -7.60
C VAL A 141 -30.80 -4.95 -6.56
N VAL A 142 -30.44 -3.70 -6.37
CA VAL A 142 -29.53 -3.24 -5.32
C VAL A 142 -30.37 -2.86 -4.11
N GLU A 143 -30.08 -3.47 -2.96
CA GLU A 143 -30.81 -3.25 -1.70
C GLU A 143 -29.95 -2.41 -0.75
N THR A 144 -30.55 -1.38 -0.18
CA THR A 144 -29.96 -0.53 0.86
C THR A 144 -30.96 -0.38 2.02
N GLU A 145 -30.57 0.29 3.10
CA GLU A 145 -31.52 0.69 4.15
C GLU A 145 -32.55 1.70 3.61
N GLY A 146 -32.19 2.51 2.61
CA GLY A 146 -33.06 3.52 1.98
C GLY A 146 -34.04 2.97 0.96
N GLY A 147 -33.90 1.70 0.51
CA GLY A 147 -34.83 1.11 -0.46
C GLY A 147 -34.19 0.07 -1.39
N GLN A 148 -34.93 -0.18 -2.49
CA GLN A 148 -34.51 -1.10 -3.55
C GLN A 148 -34.39 -0.34 -4.87
N PHE A 149 -33.28 -0.55 -5.56
CA PHE A 149 -32.93 0.16 -6.79
C PHE A 149 -32.69 -0.86 -7.92
N PRO A 150 -33.53 -0.86 -8.96
CA PRO A 150 -33.31 -1.70 -10.13
C PRO A 150 -32.10 -1.18 -10.93
N ALA A 151 -31.29 -2.08 -11.45
CA ALA A 151 -30.15 -1.74 -12.32
C ALA A 151 -29.94 -2.81 -13.40
N GLU A 152 -29.57 -2.40 -14.59
CA GLU A 152 -29.24 -3.31 -15.71
C GLU A 152 -27.79 -3.83 -15.56
N ARG A 153 -26.91 -3.06 -14.94
CA ARG A 153 -25.50 -3.40 -14.69
C ARG A 153 -25.11 -2.98 -13.27
N VAL A 154 -24.18 -3.73 -12.69
CA VAL A 154 -23.64 -3.45 -11.35
C VAL A 154 -22.11 -3.46 -11.39
N ILE A 155 -21.49 -2.45 -10.81
CA ILE A 155 -20.03 -2.37 -10.62
C ILE A 155 -19.73 -2.36 -9.12
N ILE A 156 -19.03 -3.38 -8.61
CA ILE A 156 -18.60 -3.47 -7.21
C ILE A 156 -17.22 -2.83 -7.08
N ALA A 157 -17.13 -1.73 -6.34
CA ALA A 157 -15.93 -0.91 -6.16
C ALA A 157 -15.68 -0.55 -4.68
N CYS A 158 -16.04 -1.45 -3.75
CA CYS A 158 -16.02 -1.22 -2.31
C CYS A 158 -14.61 -1.14 -1.70
N GLY A 159 -13.55 -1.48 -2.47
CA GLY A 159 -12.19 -1.57 -1.94
C GLY A 159 -11.97 -2.76 -1.01
N GLY A 160 -10.87 -2.71 -0.24
CA GLY A 160 -10.46 -3.74 0.70
C GLY A 160 -10.72 -3.38 2.18
N ILE A 161 -10.25 -4.25 3.09
CA ILE A 161 -10.45 -4.08 4.54
C ILE A 161 -9.34 -3.25 5.21
N ALA A 162 -8.25 -2.97 4.52
CA ALA A 162 -7.17 -2.15 5.05
C ALA A 162 -7.62 -0.71 5.31
N GLY A 163 -7.12 -0.13 6.41
CA GLY A 163 -7.46 1.24 6.79
C GLY A 163 -8.90 1.37 7.29
N ALA A 164 -9.37 0.48 8.16
CA ALA A 164 -10.75 0.47 8.67
C ALA A 164 -11.23 1.83 9.19
N LYS A 165 -10.37 2.61 9.86
CA LYS A 165 -10.69 3.96 10.32
C LYS A 165 -10.95 4.95 9.17
N ALA A 166 -10.41 4.67 8.00
CA ALA A 166 -10.57 5.48 6.78
C ALA A 166 -11.64 4.93 5.82
N GLY A 167 -12.33 3.83 6.17
CA GLY A 167 -13.41 3.28 5.36
C GLY A 167 -13.16 1.89 4.77
N GLY A 168 -12.07 1.20 5.15
CA GLY A 168 -11.86 -0.20 4.78
C GLY A 168 -12.95 -1.10 5.36
N VAL A 169 -13.58 -1.93 4.50
CA VAL A 169 -14.75 -2.74 4.84
C VAL A 169 -14.75 -4.09 4.14
N ARG A 170 -15.55 -5.03 4.64
CA ARG A 170 -15.73 -6.37 4.06
C ARG A 170 -16.89 -6.47 3.07
N ASP A 171 -17.69 -5.43 2.94
CA ASP A 171 -18.98 -5.47 2.24
C ASP A 171 -18.84 -5.93 0.79
N GLY A 172 -17.87 -5.42 0.04
CA GLY A 172 -17.63 -5.82 -1.35
C GLY A 172 -17.35 -7.31 -1.50
N TYR A 173 -16.58 -7.89 -0.58
CA TYR A 173 -16.32 -9.34 -0.58
C TYR A 173 -17.60 -10.12 -0.30
N THR A 174 -18.41 -9.68 0.66
CA THR A 174 -19.68 -10.32 1.02
C THR A 174 -20.65 -10.28 -0.15
N LEU A 175 -20.80 -9.14 -0.81
CA LEU A 175 -21.65 -8.97 -1.99
C LEU A 175 -21.23 -9.90 -3.13
N LEU A 176 -19.94 -9.93 -3.48
CA LEU A 176 -19.44 -10.78 -4.57
C LEU A 176 -19.52 -12.28 -4.24
N GLN A 177 -19.22 -12.65 -2.98
CA GLN A 177 -19.38 -14.04 -2.52
C GLN A 177 -20.84 -14.50 -2.54
N SER A 178 -21.80 -13.63 -2.23
CA SER A 178 -23.23 -13.95 -2.32
C SER A 178 -23.70 -14.19 -3.75
N LEU A 179 -22.96 -13.68 -4.73
CA LEU A 179 -23.16 -13.89 -6.17
C LEU A 179 -22.33 -15.06 -6.75
N GLY A 180 -21.67 -15.83 -5.87
CA GLY A 180 -20.94 -17.05 -6.24
C GLY A 180 -19.43 -16.90 -6.44
N HIS A 181 -18.87 -15.70 -6.26
CA HIS A 181 -17.44 -15.46 -6.42
C HIS A 181 -16.61 -15.99 -5.26
N ARG A 182 -15.42 -16.50 -5.58
CA ARG A 182 -14.42 -16.96 -4.59
C ARG A 182 -13.54 -15.79 -4.15
N ARG A 183 -13.00 -15.92 -2.95
CA ARG A 183 -12.07 -14.96 -2.37
C ARG A 183 -10.83 -15.68 -1.84
N THR A 184 -9.65 -15.13 -2.09
CA THR A 184 -8.38 -15.57 -1.52
C THR A 184 -8.25 -15.16 -0.04
N ALA A 185 -7.24 -15.67 0.65
CA ALA A 185 -6.90 -15.19 1.98
C ALA A 185 -6.53 -13.70 1.95
N LEU A 186 -6.96 -12.96 2.95
CA LEU A 186 -6.67 -11.52 3.06
C LEU A 186 -5.51 -11.31 4.03
N HIS A 187 -4.52 -10.50 3.61
CA HIS A 187 -3.35 -10.15 4.40
C HIS A 187 -3.16 -8.63 4.42
N PRO A 188 -2.76 -8.04 5.56
CA PRO A 188 -2.39 -6.63 5.59
C PRO A 188 -1.08 -6.41 4.83
N ALA A 189 -1.05 -5.42 3.94
CA ALA A 189 0.12 -5.02 3.17
C ALA A 189 0.38 -3.52 3.31
N LEU A 190 1.61 -3.08 3.00
CA LEU A 190 2.09 -1.72 3.27
C LEU A 190 1.82 -1.35 4.73
N VAL A 191 2.32 -2.17 5.63
CA VAL A 191 2.03 -2.14 7.07
C VAL A 191 3.32 -2.23 7.88
N GLN A 192 3.29 -1.71 9.09
CA GLN A 192 4.37 -1.83 10.07
C GLN A 192 4.55 -3.28 10.50
N LEU A 193 5.80 -3.71 10.68
CA LEU A 193 6.12 -5.03 11.24
C LEU A 193 6.30 -4.93 12.75
N THR A 194 5.68 -5.86 13.47
CA THR A 194 5.95 -6.09 14.89
C THR A 194 7.12 -7.07 15.02
N THR A 195 8.08 -6.74 15.87
CA THR A 195 9.29 -7.54 16.09
C THR A 195 9.49 -7.79 17.58
N GLU A 196 10.57 -8.48 17.93
CA GLU A 196 11.04 -8.47 19.31
C GLU A 196 11.30 -7.00 19.74
N PRO A 197 10.66 -6.48 20.81
CA PRO A 197 10.59 -5.04 21.07
C PRO A 197 11.77 -4.44 21.81
N THR A 198 12.70 -5.24 22.35
CA THR A 198 13.80 -4.75 23.22
C THR A 198 14.56 -3.58 22.59
N TYR A 199 15.03 -3.74 21.36
CA TYR A 199 15.79 -2.69 20.66
C TYR A 199 14.90 -1.64 20.00
N PRO A 200 13.85 -2.00 19.26
CA PRO A 200 12.98 -1.00 18.63
C PRO A 200 12.35 -0.02 19.61
N ARG A 201 11.89 -0.48 20.76
CA ARG A 201 11.31 0.38 21.81
C ARG A 201 12.32 1.44 22.30
N ALA A 202 13.59 1.05 22.50
CA ALA A 202 14.64 1.97 22.90
C ALA A 202 14.95 3.03 21.83
N LEU A 203 14.62 2.73 20.57
CA LEU A 203 14.82 3.58 19.40
C LEU A 203 13.53 4.27 18.92
N LYS A 204 12.41 4.15 19.63
CA LYS A 204 11.12 4.73 19.23
C LYS A 204 11.26 6.15 18.68
N GLY A 205 10.76 6.38 17.45
CA GLY A 205 10.79 7.66 16.75
C GLY A 205 12.08 7.92 15.96
N VAL A 206 13.15 7.14 16.16
CA VAL A 206 14.38 7.26 15.37
C VAL A 206 14.16 6.73 13.97
N ARG A 207 14.73 7.42 12.98
CA ARG A 207 14.80 7.01 11.58
C ARG A 207 16.24 6.67 11.22
N ALA A 208 16.40 5.68 10.37
CA ALA A 208 17.70 5.28 9.81
C ALA A 208 17.51 4.86 8.35
N ASP A 209 18.49 5.16 7.52
CA ASP A 209 18.56 4.60 6.18
C ASP A 209 19.21 3.21 6.26
N ALA A 210 18.62 2.20 5.63
CA ALA A 210 19.10 0.84 5.72
C ALA A 210 18.82 0.03 4.45
N ARG A 211 19.64 -1.00 4.22
CA ARG A 211 19.22 -2.13 3.39
C ARG A 211 18.50 -3.14 4.28
N VAL A 212 17.30 -3.54 3.85
CA VAL A 212 16.41 -4.41 4.59
C VAL A 212 16.33 -5.76 3.89
N THR A 213 16.49 -6.85 4.64
CA THR A 213 16.32 -8.21 4.14
C THR A 213 15.38 -8.98 5.07
N LEU A 214 14.28 -9.45 4.49
CA LEU A 214 13.35 -10.37 5.16
C LEU A 214 13.75 -11.81 4.87
N THR A 215 13.91 -12.61 5.89
CA THR A 215 14.27 -14.03 5.78
C THR A 215 13.32 -14.91 6.57
N GLN A 216 13.17 -16.17 6.14
CA GLN A 216 12.56 -17.25 6.91
C GLN A 216 13.56 -18.43 6.94
N GLY A 217 14.17 -18.66 8.08
CA GLY A 217 15.33 -19.52 8.17
C GLY A 217 16.46 -19.04 7.24
N ARG A 218 16.87 -19.87 6.27
CA ARG A 218 17.90 -19.51 5.26
C ARG A 218 17.35 -18.88 4.00
N LYS A 219 16.02 -18.90 3.80
CA LYS A 219 15.38 -18.39 2.58
C LYS A 219 15.20 -16.87 2.69
N VAL A 220 15.67 -16.14 1.70
CA VAL A 220 15.34 -14.72 1.54
C VAL A 220 13.95 -14.62 0.90
N LEU A 221 13.03 -13.93 1.57
CA LEU A 221 11.66 -13.71 1.10
C LEU A 221 11.54 -12.40 0.31
N ALA A 222 12.16 -11.32 0.81
CA ALA A 222 12.12 -10.01 0.17
C ALA A 222 13.34 -9.16 0.55
N ARG A 223 13.64 -8.15 -0.27
CA ARG A 223 14.66 -7.13 -0.02
C ARG A 223 14.12 -5.77 -0.39
N SER A 224 14.58 -4.75 0.35
CA SER A 224 14.33 -3.35 0.04
C SER A 224 15.48 -2.49 0.56
N ALA A 225 15.44 -1.20 0.28
CA ALA A 225 16.39 -0.23 0.84
C ALA A 225 15.73 1.14 0.97
N GLY A 226 16.10 1.88 2.01
CA GLY A 226 15.60 3.21 2.27
C GLY A 226 15.34 3.47 3.74
N GLU A 227 14.47 4.44 4.01
CA GLU A 227 14.16 4.84 5.39
C GLU A 227 13.42 3.73 6.15
N VAL A 228 13.95 3.40 7.31
CA VAL A 228 13.34 2.57 8.35
C VAL A 228 13.09 3.44 9.57
N GLN A 229 11.88 3.40 10.11
CA GLN A 229 11.50 4.08 11.34
C GLN A 229 11.29 3.05 12.45
N PHE A 230 11.98 3.23 13.57
CA PHE A 230 11.76 2.40 14.76
C PHE A 230 10.50 2.86 15.50
N THR A 231 9.67 1.89 15.89
CA THR A 231 8.43 2.11 16.65
C THR A 231 8.52 1.44 18.02
N GLU A 232 7.50 1.57 18.82
CA GLU A 232 7.45 0.91 20.14
C GLU A 232 7.43 -0.62 20.04
N LYS A 233 6.78 -1.17 18.98
CA LYS A 233 6.58 -2.60 18.81
C LYS A 233 7.43 -3.23 17.71
N GLY A 234 8.19 -2.44 16.95
CA GLY A 234 8.98 -2.96 15.85
C GLY A 234 9.48 -1.88 14.90
N VAL A 235 9.27 -2.06 13.61
CA VAL A 235 9.78 -1.20 12.54
C VAL A 235 8.72 -0.83 11.52
N SER A 236 8.88 0.36 10.94
CA SER A 236 8.01 0.98 9.95
C SER A 236 8.84 1.72 8.90
N GLY A 237 8.21 2.45 8.03
CA GLY A 237 8.86 3.26 7.00
C GLY A 237 8.78 2.63 5.62
N PRO A 238 9.11 3.39 4.55
CA PRO A 238 8.96 2.92 3.17
C PRO A 238 9.64 1.58 2.88
N ALA A 239 10.89 1.39 3.36
CA ALA A 239 11.62 0.14 3.15
C ALA A 239 10.98 -1.06 3.86
N ILE A 240 10.26 -0.84 4.96
CA ILE A 240 9.53 -1.89 5.67
C ILE A 240 8.19 -2.18 4.96
N PHE A 241 7.51 -1.15 4.46
CA PHE A 241 6.25 -1.34 3.73
C PHE A 241 6.44 -2.23 2.51
N GLU A 242 7.52 -2.07 1.77
CA GLU A 242 7.81 -2.89 0.59
C GLU A 242 7.98 -4.38 0.89
N ILE A 243 8.54 -4.75 2.03
CA ILE A 243 8.70 -6.15 2.41
C ILE A 243 7.50 -6.70 3.20
N SER A 244 6.58 -5.84 3.65
CA SER A 244 5.52 -6.20 4.59
C SER A 244 4.51 -7.20 4.01
N ARG A 245 4.26 -7.14 2.70
CA ARG A 245 3.43 -8.13 2.00
C ARG A 245 4.00 -9.53 2.16
N ALA A 246 5.27 -9.69 1.83
CA ALA A 246 5.96 -10.98 1.97
C ALA A 246 6.00 -11.45 3.43
N ALA A 247 6.16 -10.53 4.38
CA ALA A 247 6.12 -10.85 5.81
C ALA A 247 4.74 -11.32 6.25
N SER A 248 3.68 -10.65 5.79
CA SER A 248 2.30 -10.97 6.16
C SER A 248 1.80 -12.30 5.57
N CYS A 249 2.26 -12.65 4.37
CA CYS A 249 1.90 -13.90 3.70
C CYS A 249 2.80 -15.08 4.08
N GLY A 250 3.97 -14.86 4.65
CA GLY A 250 5.04 -15.87 4.77
C GLY A 250 5.01 -16.77 6.01
N GLY A 251 4.12 -16.55 6.98
CA GLY A 251 4.01 -17.38 8.20
C GLY A 251 5.07 -17.07 9.27
N GLU A 252 5.30 -18.00 10.20
CA GLU A 252 6.16 -17.82 11.38
C GLU A 252 7.66 -18.02 11.09
N GLY A 253 8.51 -17.66 12.06
CA GLY A 253 9.96 -17.89 12.01
C GLY A 253 10.73 -16.94 11.11
N GLN A 254 10.17 -15.76 10.84
CA GLN A 254 10.79 -14.73 10.02
C GLN A 254 11.69 -13.79 10.84
N SER A 255 12.65 -13.19 10.16
CA SER A 255 13.49 -12.13 10.71
C SER A 255 13.75 -11.04 9.67
N VAL A 256 13.78 -9.80 10.15
CA VAL A 256 14.25 -8.65 9.37
C VAL A 256 15.69 -8.36 9.77
N THR A 257 16.58 -8.31 8.79
CA THR A 257 17.98 -7.90 8.97
C THR A 257 18.16 -6.50 8.38
N LEU A 258 18.71 -5.58 9.17
CA LEU A 258 19.02 -4.21 8.77
C LEU A 258 20.53 -4.03 8.59
N ASP A 259 20.96 -3.65 7.39
CA ASP A 259 22.30 -3.10 7.15
C ASP A 259 22.18 -1.56 7.24
N LEU A 260 22.61 -1.02 8.37
CA LEU A 260 22.50 0.42 8.71
C LEU A 260 23.63 1.26 8.10
N LEU A 261 24.53 0.63 7.35
CA LEU A 261 25.67 1.26 6.64
C LEU A 261 25.75 0.74 5.20
N ARG A 262 24.63 0.77 4.49
CA ARG A 262 24.47 0.11 3.18
C ARG A 262 25.43 0.58 2.12
N GLU A 263 25.95 1.82 2.20
CA GLU A 263 26.87 2.41 1.24
C GLU A 263 28.36 2.07 1.57
N HIS A 264 28.63 1.52 2.77
CA HIS A 264 29.99 1.18 3.20
C HIS A 264 30.18 -0.32 3.38
N GLY A 265 31.28 -0.84 2.85
CA GLY A 265 31.65 -2.26 3.01
C GLY A 265 32.11 -2.58 4.43
N ALA A 266 31.92 -3.83 4.86
CA ALA A 266 32.37 -4.27 6.18
C ALA A 266 33.90 -4.10 6.40
N PRO A 267 34.79 -4.40 5.44
CA PRO A 267 36.22 -4.15 5.59
C PRO A 267 36.57 -2.66 5.72
N GLU A 268 35.93 -1.81 4.95
CA GLU A 268 36.10 -0.34 4.98
C GLU A 268 35.70 0.21 6.34
N PHE A 269 34.54 -0.21 6.84
CA PHE A 269 34.04 0.24 8.14
C PHE A 269 34.91 -0.28 9.30
N LEU A 270 35.44 -1.50 9.21
CA LEU A 270 36.41 -2.00 10.19
C LEU A 270 37.68 -1.15 10.23
N ALA A 271 38.23 -0.82 9.07
CA ALA A 271 39.43 0.04 8.94
C ALA A 271 39.18 1.43 9.52
N PHE A 272 37.99 2.01 9.27
CA PHE A 272 37.54 3.26 9.88
C PHE A 272 37.56 3.18 11.42
N LEU A 273 36.97 2.15 12.02
CA LEU A 273 36.91 1.96 13.46
C LEU A 273 38.32 1.75 14.06
N GLN A 274 39.18 0.98 13.41
CA GLN A 274 40.56 0.77 13.83
C GLN A 274 41.39 2.06 13.80
N THR A 275 41.19 2.89 12.77
CA THR A 275 41.83 4.21 12.66
C THR A 275 41.34 5.13 13.78
N ARG A 276 40.01 5.17 14.02
CA ARG A 276 39.44 6.00 15.09
C ARG A 276 39.94 5.57 16.48
N ARG A 277 40.09 4.27 16.74
CA ARG A 277 40.67 3.74 17.99
C ARG A 277 42.10 4.22 18.20
N LYS A 278 42.91 4.25 17.15
CA LYS A 278 44.31 4.75 17.24
C LYS A 278 44.39 6.25 17.48
N LEU A 279 43.51 7.02 16.80
CA LEU A 279 43.55 8.50 16.89
C LEU A 279 42.91 9.04 18.18
N ALA A 280 41.94 8.33 18.75
CA ALA A 280 41.20 8.78 19.91
C ALA A 280 40.99 7.63 20.95
N PRO A 281 42.07 7.09 21.52
CA PRO A 281 41.98 5.92 22.44
C PRO A 281 41.19 6.23 23.71
N ALA A 282 41.22 7.48 24.20
CA ALA A 282 40.47 7.87 25.41
C ALA A 282 38.98 8.18 25.14
N LEU A 283 38.53 8.17 23.87
CA LEU A 283 37.14 8.44 23.53
C LEU A 283 36.23 7.35 24.12
N PRO A 284 35.13 7.70 24.82
CA PRO A 284 34.15 6.70 25.26
C PRO A 284 33.52 5.96 24.06
N CYS A 285 33.32 4.66 24.18
CA CYS A 285 32.74 3.85 23.10
C CYS A 285 31.40 4.38 22.60
N GLU A 286 30.58 4.96 23.47
CA GLU A 286 29.29 5.55 23.07
C GLU A 286 29.38 6.63 22.00
N GLU A 287 30.56 7.26 21.84
CA GLU A 287 30.82 8.31 20.84
C GLU A 287 31.51 7.76 19.57
N VAL A 288 31.83 6.47 19.51
CA VAL A 288 32.61 5.89 18.38
C VAL A 288 31.85 5.99 17.06
N LEU A 289 30.52 5.95 17.07
CA LEU A 289 29.66 6.05 15.90
C LEU A 289 29.05 7.44 15.68
N THR A 290 29.43 8.44 16.46
CA THR A 290 29.02 9.83 16.25
C THR A 290 29.50 10.30 14.88
N GLY A 291 28.58 10.84 14.07
CA GLY A 291 28.83 11.20 12.67
C GLY A 291 28.67 10.04 11.67
N THR A 292 28.40 8.82 12.14
CA THR A 292 28.18 7.64 11.29
C THR A 292 26.70 7.26 11.23
N VAL A 293 26.07 7.14 12.41
CA VAL A 293 24.64 6.84 12.57
C VAL A 293 24.04 7.75 13.64
N HIS A 294 22.72 7.76 13.76
CA HIS A 294 22.06 8.48 14.86
C HIS A 294 22.58 7.98 16.22
N ASN A 295 22.90 8.87 17.17
CA ASN A 295 23.57 8.53 18.44
C ASN A 295 22.87 7.41 19.22
N ARG A 296 21.51 7.41 19.28
CA ARG A 296 20.77 6.31 19.92
C ARG A 296 20.97 4.97 19.21
N VAL A 297 21.09 4.97 17.88
CA VAL A 297 21.41 3.77 17.09
C VAL A 297 22.83 3.30 17.40
N GLY A 298 23.81 4.22 17.47
CA GLY A 298 25.18 3.90 17.85
C GLY A 298 25.27 3.21 19.21
N LYS A 299 24.64 3.77 20.23
CA LYS A 299 24.59 3.18 21.59
C LYS A 299 23.88 1.82 21.60
N MET A 300 22.82 1.64 20.79
CA MET A 300 22.14 0.35 20.64
C MET A 300 23.03 -0.69 19.98
N LEU A 301 23.78 -0.33 18.92
CA LEU A 301 24.70 -1.25 18.24
C LEU A 301 25.83 -1.72 19.16
N LEU A 302 26.35 -0.85 20.02
CA LEU A 302 27.32 -1.23 21.06
C LEU A 302 26.73 -2.26 22.02
N ARG A 303 25.52 -2.04 22.52
CA ARG A 303 24.81 -3.01 23.40
C ARG A 303 24.55 -4.33 22.68
N TYR A 304 24.17 -4.29 21.40
CA TYR A 304 23.95 -5.48 20.58
C TYR A 304 25.26 -6.27 20.35
N ALA A 305 26.40 -5.56 20.29
CA ALA A 305 27.74 -6.13 20.17
C ALA A 305 28.39 -6.48 21.53
N ASP A 306 27.68 -6.30 22.65
CA ASP A 306 28.14 -6.50 24.02
C ASP A 306 29.40 -5.68 24.40
N ILE A 307 29.43 -4.41 23.93
CA ILE A 307 30.48 -3.44 24.19
C ILE A 307 29.97 -2.38 25.20
N PRO A 308 30.57 -2.25 26.39
CA PRO A 308 30.20 -1.25 27.38
C PRO A 308 30.38 0.17 26.85
N CYS A 309 29.31 0.99 26.90
CA CYS A 309 29.28 2.35 26.34
C CYS A 309 30.34 3.30 26.95
N ALA A 310 30.60 3.19 28.24
CA ALA A 310 31.53 4.10 28.94
C ALA A 310 33.02 3.67 28.82
N ARG A 311 33.31 2.48 28.25
CA ARG A 311 34.68 1.97 28.11
C ARG A 311 35.48 2.85 27.12
N PRO A 312 36.77 3.16 27.41
CA PRO A 312 37.65 3.83 26.46
C PRO A 312 37.81 3.01 25.17
N LEU A 313 37.79 3.67 24.04
CA LEU A 313 37.88 3.02 22.73
C LEU A 313 39.22 2.29 22.52
N GLY A 314 40.27 2.79 23.16
CA GLY A 314 41.61 2.15 23.14
C GLY A 314 41.64 0.73 23.73
N ASP A 315 40.72 0.46 24.66
CA ASP A 315 40.62 -0.87 25.34
C ASP A 315 39.74 -1.87 24.53
N VAL A 316 39.15 -1.45 23.42
CA VAL A 316 38.33 -2.31 22.54
C VAL A 316 39.24 -3.18 21.68
N THR A 317 39.04 -4.48 21.72
CA THR A 317 39.80 -5.45 20.94
C THR A 317 39.38 -5.48 19.47
N ASP A 318 40.19 -6.02 18.59
CA ASP A 318 39.85 -6.24 17.18
C ASP A 318 38.64 -7.18 17.01
N SER A 319 38.45 -8.14 17.90
CA SER A 319 37.30 -9.04 17.92
C SER A 319 36.01 -8.29 18.20
N GLU A 320 36.03 -7.35 19.14
CA GLU A 320 34.89 -6.51 19.48
C GLU A 320 34.58 -5.48 18.38
N LEU A 321 35.60 -4.88 17.74
CA LEU A 321 35.37 -4.03 16.57
C LEU A 321 34.72 -4.81 15.41
N LYS A 322 35.14 -6.07 15.18
CA LYS A 322 34.48 -6.94 14.21
C LYS A 322 33.05 -7.28 14.60
N ALA A 323 32.77 -7.44 15.91
CA ALA A 323 31.41 -7.64 16.42
C ALA A 323 30.53 -6.40 16.17
N LEU A 324 31.05 -5.19 16.39
CA LEU A 324 30.37 -3.93 16.10
C LEU A 324 30.08 -3.76 14.59
N VAL A 325 31.04 -4.15 13.73
CA VAL A 325 30.83 -4.15 12.28
C VAL A 325 29.69 -5.12 11.91
N ARG A 326 29.69 -6.34 12.45
CA ARG A 326 28.61 -7.30 12.20
C ARG A 326 27.26 -6.76 12.69
N ALA A 327 27.21 -6.11 13.85
CA ALA A 327 26.02 -5.48 14.39
C ALA A 327 25.47 -4.38 13.46
N ALA A 328 26.34 -3.51 12.93
CA ALA A 328 25.95 -2.42 12.06
C ALA A 328 25.51 -2.88 10.66
N LYS A 329 26.12 -3.95 10.13
CA LYS A 329 25.86 -4.52 8.81
C LYS A 329 24.78 -5.60 8.80
N GLY A 330 24.38 -6.10 9.97
CA GLY A 330 23.46 -7.22 10.07
C GLY A 330 22.67 -7.22 11.39
N PHE A 331 22.02 -6.10 11.69
CA PHE A 331 21.16 -5.98 12.85
C PHE A 331 19.87 -6.77 12.66
N VAL A 332 19.70 -7.86 13.40
CA VAL A 332 18.59 -8.80 13.24
C VAL A 332 17.46 -8.52 14.21
N LEU A 333 16.24 -8.47 13.70
CA LEU A 333 15.00 -8.32 14.45
C LEU A 333 14.07 -9.50 14.13
N PRO A 334 13.82 -10.44 15.07
CA PRO A 334 12.80 -11.47 14.89
C PRO A 334 11.42 -10.86 14.68
N VAL A 335 10.72 -11.24 13.60
CA VAL A 335 9.38 -10.76 13.28
C VAL A 335 8.37 -11.57 14.11
N ARG A 336 7.41 -10.85 14.70
CA ARG A 336 6.28 -11.42 15.46
C ARG A 336 4.96 -11.33 14.70
N GLY A 337 4.91 -10.49 13.64
CA GLY A 337 3.73 -10.25 12.82
C GLY A 337 3.69 -8.83 12.27
N THR A 338 2.49 -8.32 12.07
CA THR A 338 2.21 -6.97 11.58
C THR A 338 1.29 -6.22 12.55
N GLU A 339 1.15 -4.89 12.39
CA GLU A 339 0.14 -4.08 13.12
C GLU A 339 -1.31 -4.32 12.62
N GLY A 340 -1.52 -5.26 11.69
CA GLY A 340 -2.82 -5.66 11.21
C GLY A 340 -3.51 -4.66 10.26
N PHE A 341 -4.76 -4.98 9.90
CA PHE A 341 -5.52 -4.22 8.89
C PHE A 341 -5.86 -2.78 9.29
N GLU A 342 -5.94 -2.47 10.58
CA GLU A 342 -6.21 -1.10 11.04
C GLU A 342 -5.10 -0.13 10.63
N SER A 343 -3.86 -0.60 10.63
CA SER A 343 -2.66 0.17 10.29
C SER A 343 -2.18 -0.04 8.86
N ALA A 344 -2.70 -1.06 8.18
CA ALA A 344 -2.33 -1.36 6.80
C ALA A 344 -2.90 -0.32 5.83
N GLN A 345 -2.14 0.01 4.79
CA GLN A 345 -2.60 0.89 3.73
C GLN A 345 -3.37 0.11 2.65
N VAL A 346 -3.02 -1.15 2.44
CA VAL A 346 -3.51 -2.01 1.36
C VAL A 346 -3.85 -3.39 1.90
N THR A 347 -4.84 -4.03 1.28
CA THR A 347 -5.20 -5.43 1.46
C THR A 347 -4.57 -6.24 0.35
N ALA A 348 -3.69 -7.18 0.67
CA ALA A 348 -3.26 -8.22 -0.24
C ALA A 348 -4.27 -9.36 -0.20
N GLY A 349 -4.60 -9.91 -1.36
CA GLY A 349 -5.73 -10.83 -1.52
C GLY A 349 -7.04 -10.10 -1.82
N GLY A 350 -8.02 -10.83 -2.32
CA GLY A 350 -9.30 -10.27 -2.75
C GLY A 350 -10.16 -11.31 -3.44
N ILE A 351 -11.13 -10.86 -4.21
CA ILE A 351 -11.95 -11.74 -5.08
C ILE A 351 -11.06 -12.26 -6.22
N CYS A 352 -11.17 -13.55 -6.48
CA CYS A 352 -10.36 -14.26 -7.46
C CYS A 352 -10.52 -13.65 -8.85
N THR A 353 -9.41 -13.24 -9.46
CA THR A 353 -9.39 -12.56 -10.76
C THR A 353 -9.67 -13.49 -11.94
N ASP A 354 -9.45 -14.80 -11.80
CA ASP A 354 -9.81 -15.83 -12.81
C ASP A 354 -11.33 -15.91 -13.09
N GLU A 355 -12.14 -15.25 -12.27
CA GLU A 355 -13.59 -15.18 -12.45
C GLU A 355 -14.04 -13.88 -13.16
N PHE A 356 -13.10 -13.08 -13.64
CA PHE A 356 -13.35 -11.82 -14.34
C PHE A 356 -12.54 -11.71 -15.63
N ASP A 357 -13.09 -11.02 -16.61
CA ASP A 357 -12.38 -10.71 -17.85
C ASP A 357 -11.43 -9.50 -17.62
N PRO A 358 -10.10 -9.65 -17.86
CA PRO A 358 -9.12 -8.57 -17.62
C PRO A 358 -9.26 -7.40 -18.60
N VAL A 359 -10.01 -7.56 -19.70
CA VAL A 359 -10.25 -6.52 -20.71
C VAL A 359 -11.47 -5.68 -20.36
N THR A 360 -12.51 -6.27 -19.77
CA THR A 360 -13.79 -5.61 -19.50
C THR A 360 -14.11 -5.44 -18.04
N MET A 361 -13.43 -6.14 -17.14
CA MET A 361 -13.76 -6.26 -15.72
C MET A 361 -15.11 -6.93 -15.45
N GLU A 362 -15.74 -7.56 -16.46
CA GLU A 362 -17.00 -8.26 -16.32
C GLU A 362 -16.80 -9.65 -15.69
N SER A 363 -17.72 -10.06 -14.85
CA SER A 363 -17.76 -11.39 -14.25
C SER A 363 -18.07 -12.47 -15.29
N HIS A 364 -17.27 -13.55 -15.31
CA HIS A 364 -17.56 -14.76 -16.07
C HIS A 364 -18.74 -15.55 -15.51
N LEU A 365 -19.08 -15.36 -14.22
CA LEU A 365 -20.14 -16.10 -13.54
C LEU A 365 -21.51 -15.39 -13.66
N VAL A 366 -21.50 -14.06 -13.62
CA VAL A 366 -22.72 -13.25 -13.56
C VAL A 366 -22.67 -12.15 -14.63
N PRO A 367 -23.24 -12.38 -15.81
CA PRO A 367 -23.26 -11.39 -16.88
C PRO A 367 -23.90 -10.07 -16.43
N GLY A 368 -23.24 -8.95 -16.76
CA GLY A 368 -23.65 -7.60 -16.34
C GLY A 368 -23.16 -7.17 -14.97
N LEU A 369 -22.42 -8.03 -14.25
CA LEU A 369 -21.72 -7.70 -13.01
C LEU A 369 -20.25 -7.41 -13.32
N TYR A 370 -19.74 -6.33 -12.76
CA TYR A 370 -18.34 -5.88 -12.89
C TYR A 370 -17.73 -5.69 -11.50
N ALA A 371 -16.41 -5.78 -11.39
CA ALA A 371 -15.69 -5.43 -10.17
C ALA A 371 -14.40 -4.66 -10.49
N CYS A 372 -14.01 -3.70 -9.66
CA CYS A 372 -12.79 -2.92 -9.86
C CYS A 372 -12.15 -2.44 -8.53
N GLY A 373 -10.86 -2.13 -8.59
CA GLY A 373 -10.07 -1.68 -7.46
C GLY A 373 -9.65 -2.81 -6.52
N GLU A 374 -9.37 -2.45 -5.27
CA GLU A 374 -8.78 -3.31 -4.23
C GLU A 374 -9.69 -4.47 -3.77
N VAL A 375 -10.94 -4.53 -4.20
CA VAL A 375 -11.83 -5.68 -3.94
C VAL A 375 -11.38 -6.93 -4.70
N LEU A 376 -10.71 -6.78 -5.84
CA LEU A 376 -10.09 -7.86 -6.60
C LEU A 376 -8.74 -8.24 -6.00
N ASP A 377 -8.30 -9.49 -6.21
CA ASP A 377 -6.99 -10.01 -5.77
C ASP A 377 -5.84 -9.43 -6.60
N ILE A 378 -5.71 -8.10 -6.56
CA ILE A 378 -4.61 -7.32 -7.11
C ILE A 378 -4.22 -6.24 -6.11
N ASP A 379 -2.98 -6.28 -5.66
CA ASP A 379 -2.35 -5.25 -4.84
C ASP A 379 -1.01 -4.81 -5.45
N GLY A 380 -0.63 -3.57 -5.27
CA GLY A 380 0.59 -2.98 -5.84
C GLY A 380 1.62 -2.63 -4.77
N ASP A 381 2.86 -2.44 -5.22
CA ASP A 381 3.99 -1.96 -4.42
C ASP A 381 3.69 -0.62 -3.72
N CYS A 382 4.61 -0.20 -2.85
CA CYS A 382 4.54 1.10 -2.19
C CYS A 382 4.95 2.21 -3.16
N GLY A 383 4.05 3.18 -3.44
CA GLY A 383 4.48 4.32 -4.25
C GLY A 383 3.54 4.80 -5.36
N GLY A 384 2.23 4.67 -5.19
CA GLY A 384 1.21 5.16 -6.14
C GLY A 384 0.59 4.06 -7.02
N TYR A 385 1.11 2.86 -6.97
CA TYR A 385 0.65 1.72 -7.80
C TYR A 385 -0.79 1.31 -7.49
N ASN A 386 -1.17 1.26 -6.22
CA ASN A 386 -2.53 0.88 -5.80
C ASN A 386 -3.61 1.88 -6.26
N LEU A 387 -3.28 3.18 -6.28
CA LEU A 387 -4.19 4.17 -6.84
C LEU A 387 -4.22 4.09 -8.38
N GLN A 388 -3.09 3.82 -9.04
CA GLN A 388 -3.12 3.56 -10.49
C GLN A 388 -4.00 2.36 -10.83
N TRP A 389 -3.91 1.26 -10.07
CA TRP A 389 -4.82 0.13 -10.23
C TRP A 389 -6.29 0.53 -10.08
N ALA A 390 -6.59 1.35 -9.05
CA ALA A 390 -7.95 1.83 -8.83
C ALA A 390 -8.46 2.68 -10.02
N TRP A 391 -7.62 3.55 -10.57
CA TRP A 391 -7.98 4.36 -11.76
C TRP A 391 -8.17 3.49 -12.99
N SER A 392 -7.20 2.63 -13.30
CA SER A 392 -7.23 1.79 -14.51
C SER A 392 -8.41 0.82 -14.49
N SER A 393 -8.60 0.09 -13.39
CA SER A 393 -9.69 -0.87 -13.28
C SER A 393 -11.06 -0.21 -13.22
N GLY A 394 -11.17 0.96 -12.56
CA GLY A 394 -12.38 1.75 -12.54
C GLY A 394 -12.75 2.26 -13.93
N PHE A 395 -11.78 2.80 -14.68
CA PHE A 395 -11.99 3.23 -16.07
C PHE A 395 -12.48 2.09 -16.95
N VAL A 396 -11.81 0.94 -16.91
CA VAL A 396 -12.18 -0.23 -17.72
C VAL A 396 -13.58 -0.74 -17.36
N ALA A 397 -13.88 -0.90 -16.07
CA ALA A 397 -15.21 -1.33 -15.63
C ALA A 397 -16.32 -0.37 -16.07
N GLY A 398 -16.02 0.95 -16.02
CA GLY A 398 -16.97 1.99 -16.47
C GLY A 398 -17.27 1.98 -17.97
N LYS A 399 -16.39 1.42 -18.82
CA LYS A 399 -16.65 1.22 -20.26
C LYS A 399 -17.71 0.15 -20.53
N LEU A 400 -18.03 -0.71 -19.57
CA LEU A 400 -19.09 -1.73 -19.67
C LEU A 400 -18.95 -2.66 -20.90
N GLY A 401 -17.73 -3.08 -21.18
CA GLY A 401 -17.39 -3.93 -22.33
C GLY A 401 -17.28 -3.21 -23.68
N LYS A 402 -17.38 -1.90 -23.70
CA LYS A 402 -17.18 -1.06 -24.91
C LYS A 402 -15.72 -0.58 -24.95
N ILE A 403 -14.79 -1.44 -25.32
CA ILE A 403 -13.36 -1.10 -25.48
C ILE A 403 -12.98 -1.06 -26.93
#